data_535ea05100f97405156368042309a478
#
_entry.id   535ea05100f97405156368042309a478
#
_cell.length_a   1.000
_cell.length_b   1.000
_cell.length_c   1.000
_cell.angle_alpha   90.00
_cell.angle_beta   90.00
_cell.angle_gamma   90.00
#
_symmetry.space_group_name_H-M   'P 1'
#
loop_
_entity.id
_entity.type
_entity.pdbx_description
1 polymer ?
#
loop_
_entity_poly.entity_id
_entity_poly.type
_entity_poly.pdbx_seq_one_letter_code
_entity_poly.pdbx_strand_id
1 'polypeptide(L)'
;MASIQRVAGFDIGTNSLRVLIADVDSLSRIVAGLRLGFAVRLGEGLSETGRVSETALERTSRVLGKSTLLARRLGTSRMLTGATHALRVATNSAEVVNDLEEAAGLPINILTPEEEAYYIYTGALSDSFFTALPNAFPGASPGTSPVAPPPASPGGVASTGAGATVGERAFEGGFVIDVGGGSTTLIEGSGTGIVRSSTLPLGCVTLTERFLKHDPPASEELRALGDHIMTELSRAQSLPLSQVRPLLLPEAQVPVTGVGGAVTSIAAVSLGLPYYESRRVEGHILTRDEIEHCAQQLSRLPLEEREKIGTLGRRRAEIAVAGAFILSLLTCHLNVRRVTVSTRGLRYGLALEAAAHPAG
;
A
#
# COMPACT_ATOMS: atom_id res chain seq x y z
N MET A 1 33.02 0.71 8.35
CA MET A 1 32.01 0.72 7.25
C MET A 1 30.68 0.35 7.87
N ALA A 2 29.62 1.09 7.58
CA ALA A 2 28.29 0.70 8.05
C ALA A 2 27.94 -0.67 7.47
N SER A 3 27.50 -1.61 8.32
CA SER A 3 27.09 -2.93 7.85
C SER A 3 25.84 -2.78 6.99
N ILE A 4 25.90 -3.28 5.77
CA ILE A 4 24.76 -3.36 4.86
C ILE A 4 24.21 -4.77 4.91
N GLN A 5 22.90 -4.90 5.12
CA GLN A 5 22.21 -6.17 5.10
C GLN A 5 21.28 -6.22 3.88
N ARG A 6 21.37 -7.30 3.08
CA ARG A 6 20.44 -7.53 1.97
C ARG A 6 19.27 -8.36 2.45
N VAL A 7 18.07 -7.82 2.29
CA VAL A 7 16.80 -8.40 2.75
C VAL A 7 15.75 -8.36 1.65
N ALA A 8 14.64 -9.09 1.82
CA ALA A 8 13.52 -8.98 0.88
C ALA A 8 12.16 -8.97 1.58
N GLY A 9 11.26 -8.12 1.09
CA GLY A 9 9.85 -8.07 1.44
C GLY A 9 8.97 -8.51 0.27
N PHE A 10 8.06 -9.45 0.53
CA PHE A 10 7.11 -10.00 -0.45
C PHE A 10 5.68 -9.63 -0.05
N ASP A 11 5.04 -8.79 -0.82
CA ASP A 11 3.64 -8.38 -0.68
C ASP A 11 2.79 -9.24 -1.61
N ILE A 12 2.00 -10.14 -1.04
CA ILE A 12 1.09 -11.07 -1.75
C ILE A 12 -0.33 -10.51 -1.66
N GLY A 13 -0.65 -9.60 -2.58
CA GLY A 13 -1.93 -8.91 -2.62
C GLY A 13 -2.97 -9.60 -3.50
N THR A 14 -4.21 -9.12 -3.43
CA THR A 14 -5.35 -9.60 -4.22
C THR A 14 -5.10 -9.54 -5.73
N ASN A 15 -4.48 -8.48 -6.23
CA ASN A 15 -4.19 -8.30 -7.66
C ASN A 15 -2.73 -8.57 -8.03
N SER A 16 -1.80 -8.26 -7.15
CA SER A 16 -0.37 -8.19 -7.48
C SER A 16 0.48 -8.88 -6.43
N LEU A 17 1.50 -9.61 -6.89
CA LEU A 17 2.67 -9.95 -6.08
C LEU A 17 3.73 -8.87 -6.31
N ARG A 18 4.17 -8.23 -5.25
CA ARG A 18 5.23 -7.22 -5.29
C ARG A 18 6.39 -7.65 -4.42
N VAL A 19 7.60 -7.48 -4.91
CA VAL A 19 8.81 -7.85 -4.19
C VAL A 19 9.77 -6.66 -4.16
N LEU A 20 10.39 -6.45 -3.02
CA LEU A 20 11.53 -5.57 -2.85
C LEU A 20 12.69 -6.40 -2.32
N ILE A 21 13.80 -6.45 -3.06
CA ILE A 21 15.08 -6.93 -2.55
C ILE A 21 15.90 -5.66 -2.29
N ALA A 22 16.29 -5.41 -1.04
CA ALA A 22 16.87 -4.16 -0.61
C ALA A 22 18.17 -4.34 0.16
N ASP A 23 19.08 -3.42 -0.05
CA ASP A 23 20.23 -3.21 0.80
C ASP A 23 19.85 -2.15 1.85
N VAL A 24 19.88 -2.55 3.12
CA VAL A 24 19.51 -1.71 4.27
C VAL A 24 20.77 -1.46 5.10
N ASP A 25 21.00 -0.19 5.45
CA ASP A 25 22.12 0.20 6.29
C ASP A 25 21.81 0.08 7.80
N SER A 26 22.80 0.30 8.63
CA SER A 26 22.69 0.24 10.09
C SER A 26 21.75 1.29 10.70
N LEU A 27 21.30 2.27 9.91
CA LEU A 27 20.32 3.29 10.30
C LEU A 27 18.91 2.95 9.78
N SER A 28 18.68 1.71 9.34
CA SER A 28 17.41 1.24 8.76
C SER A 28 16.99 2.02 7.50
N ARG A 29 17.95 2.53 6.72
CA ARG A 29 17.67 3.22 5.46
C ARG A 29 17.89 2.28 4.29
N ILE A 30 16.98 2.28 3.33
CA ILE A 30 17.12 1.54 2.09
C ILE A 30 18.06 2.34 1.16
N VAL A 31 19.28 1.84 1.00
CA VAL A 31 20.33 2.50 0.19
C VAL A 31 20.35 2.02 -1.26
N ALA A 32 19.88 0.81 -1.52
CA ALA A 32 19.69 0.26 -2.87
C ALA A 32 18.55 -0.76 -2.88
N GLY A 33 17.97 -1.03 -4.05
CA GLY A 33 16.93 -2.06 -4.13
C GLY A 33 16.50 -2.40 -5.54
N LEU A 34 16.13 -3.68 -5.72
CA LEU A 34 15.47 -4.22 -6.90
C LEU A 34 13.98 -4.38 -6.60
N ARG A 35 13.15 -3.74 -7.41
CA ARG A 35 11.68 -3.81 -7.30
C ARG A 35 11.11 -4.68 -8.40
N LEU A 36 10.32 -5.68 -8.02
CA LEU A 36 9.58 -6.52 -8.93
C LEU A 36 8.08 -6.37 -8.67
N GLY A 37 7.26 -6.52 -9.70
CA GLY A 37 5.82 -6.46 -9.60
C GLY A 37 5.16 -7.28 -10.69
N PHE A 38 4.24 -8.15 -10.27
CA PHE A 38 3.55 -9.10 -11.15
C PHE A 38 2.06 -9.07 -10.85
N ALA A 39 1.23 -8.94 -11.88
CA ALA A 39 -0.20 -9.05 -11.73
C ALA A 39 -0.59 -10.54 -11.69
N VAL A 40 -0.66 -11.11 -10.51
CA VAL A 40 -0.98 -12.52 -10.27
C VAL A 40 -2.49 -12.78 -10.16
N ARG A 41 -3.27 -11.74 -9.80
CA ARG A 41 -4.74 -11.77 -9.68
C ARG A 41 -5.21 -12.93 -8.77
N LEU A 42 -4.59 -13.04 -7.59
CA LEU A 42 -4.91 -14.10 -6.63
C LEU A 42 -6.38 -14.09 -6.20
N GLY A 43 -6.98 -12.90 -6.15
CA GLY A 43 -8.39 -12.71 -5.78
C GLY A 43 -9.37 -12.69 -6.96
N GLU A 44 -8.97 -13.14 -8.16
CA GLU A 44 -9.86 -13.21 -9.32
C GLU A 44 -11.02 -14.18 -9.07
N GLY A 45 -12.28 -13.68 -9.20
CA GLY A 45 -13.49 -14.46 -8.93
C GLY A 45 -13.74 -14.79 -7.46
N LEU A 46 -12.93 -14.29 -6.54
CA LEU A 46 -13.04 -14.56 -5.11
C LEU A 46 -14.34 -13.99 -4.52
N SER A 47 -14.79 -12.85 -5.01
CA SER A 47 -16.05 -12.21 -4.57
C SER A 47 -17.30 -13.05 -4.88
N GLU A 48 -17.26 -13.90 -5.90
CA GLU A 48 -18.37 -14.74 -6.34
C GLU A 48 -18.30 -16.14 -5.71
N THR A 49 -17.07 -16.70 -5.67
CA THR A 49 -16.87 -18.10 -5.27
C THR A 49 -16.49 -18.29 -3.79
N GLY A 50 -15.99 -17.23 -3.14
CA GLY A 50 -15.39 -17.31 -1.82
C GLY A 50 -14.07 -18.11 -1.77
N ARG A 51 -13.51 -18.49 -2.93
CA ARG A 51 -12.31 -19.35 -3.03
C ARG A 51 -11.29 -18.77 -4.02
N VAL A 52 -10.02 -18.94 -3.70
CA VAL A 52 -8.94 -18.74 -4.67
C VAL A 52 -9.00 -19.86 -5.71
N SER A 53 -9.01 -19.50 -6.99
CA SER A 53 -9.03 -20.48 -8.08
C SER A 53 -7.67 -21.15 -8.27
N GLU A 54 -7.67 -22.39 -8.77
CA GLU A 54 -6.47 -23.16 -9.05
C GLU A 54 -5.53 -22.43 -10.01
N THR A 55 -6.10 -21.84 -11.08
CA THR A 55 -5.33 -21.04 -12.05
C THR A 55 -4.67 -19.79 -11.46
N ALA A 56 -5.32 -19.13 -10.49
CA ALA A 56 -4.74 -17.99 -9.77
C ALA A 56 -3.64 -18.45 -8.82
N LEU A 57 -3.83 -19.58 -8.14
CA LEU A 57 -2.84 -20.20 -7.27
C LEU A 57 -1.60 -20.63 -8.06
N GLU A 58 -1.73 -21.41 -9.13
CA GLU A 58 -0.61 -21.82 -9.99
C GLU A 58 0.20 -20.63 -10.50
N ARG A 59 -0.50 -19.60 -10.98
CA ARG A 59 0.11 -18.38 -11.48
C ARG A 59 0.92 -17.67 -10.38
N THR A 60 0.38 -17.60 -9.17
CA THR A 60 1.02 -16.98 -8.01
C THR A 60 2.21 -17.79 -7.53
N SER A 61 2.06 -19.10 -7.35
CA SER A 61 3.11 -20.04 -6.93
C SER A 61 4.31 -19.97 -7.86
N ARG A 62 4.07 -19.99 -9.17
CA ARG A 62 5.14 -19.90 -10.18
C ARG A 62 5.94 -18.61 -10.08
N VAL A 63 5.26 -17.48 -9.89
CA VAL A 63 5.92 -16.16 -9.79
C VAL A 63 6.63 -16.01 -8.45
N LEU A 64 6.00 -16.46 -7.37
CA LEU A 64 6.56 -16.41 -6.03
C LEU A 64 7.84 -17.26 -5.95
N GLY A 65 7.81 -18.51 -6.40
CA GLY A 65 8.98 -19.39 -6.41
C GLY A 65 10.15 -18.83 -7.23
N LYS A 66 9.88 -18.24 -8.41
CA LYS A 66 10.93 -17.57 -9.20
C LYS A 66 11.51 -16.35 -8.47
N SER A 67 10.67 -15.59 -7.78
CA SER A 67 11.10 -14.38 -7.06
C SER A 67 11.93 -14.71 -5.82
N THR A 68 11.57 -15.76 -5.07
CA THR A 68 12.35 -16.23 -3.92
C THR A 68 13.68 -16.83 -4.34
N LEU A 69 13.71 -17.59 -5.45
CA LEU A 69 14.98 -18.10 -6.01
C LEU A 69 15.90 -16.95 -6.42
N LEU A 70 15.37 -15.90 -7.05
CA LEU A 70 16.15 -14.72 -7.42
C LEU A 70 16.70 -14.02 -6.18
N ALA A 71 15.87 -13.81 -5.14
CA ALA A 71 16.32 -13.19 -3.89
C ALA A 71 17.47 -13.99 -3.24
N ARG A 72 17.34 -15.31 -3.18
CA ARG A 72 18.41 -16.20 -2.67
C ARG A 72 19.70 -16.07 -3.50
N ARG A 73 19.61 -16.07 -4.83
CA ARG A 73 20.79 -15.91 -5.73
C ARG A 73 21.48 -14.56 -5.56
N LEU A 74 20.72 -13.53 -5.20
CA LEU A 74 21.26 -12.20 -4.89
C LEU A 74 21.86 -12.09 -3.48
N GLY A 75 21.90 -13.19 -2.72
CA GLY A 75 22.51 -13.22 -1.38
C GLY A 75 21.64 -12.56 -0.30
N THR A 76 20.31 -12.63 -0.45
CA THR A 76 19.40 -12.11 0.57
C THR A 76 19.52 -12.93 1.85
N SER A 77 19.82 -12.26 2.96
CA SER A 77 19.99 -12.89 4.27
C SER A 77 18.66 -13.24 4.94
N ARG A 78 17.64 -12.41 4.75
CA ARG A 78 16.29 -12.61 5.29
C ARG A 78 15.21 -12.21 4.30
N MET A 79 14.11 -12.94 4.34
CA MET A 79 12.92 -12.72 3.50
C MET A 79 11.69 -12.74 4.38
N LEU A 80 10.83 -11.75 4.24
CA LEU A 80 9.56 -11.68 4.96
C LEU A 80 8.41 -11.57 3.95
N THR A 81 7.38 -12.38 4.16
CA THR A 81 6.17 -12.39 3.33
C THR A 81 5.02 -11.74 4.08
N GLY A 82 4.15 -11.06 3.36
CA GLY A 82 2.88 -10.56 3.87
C GLY A 82 1.79 -10.83 2.85
N ALA A 83 0.85 -11.71 3.19
CA ALA A 83 -0.33 -11.96 2.40
C ALA A 83 -1.51 -11.18 3.00
N THR A 84 -2.35 -10.61 2.14
CA THR A 84 -3.36 -9.64 2.57
C THR A 84 -4.79 -10.13 2.28
N HIS A 85 -5.68 -9.23 1.94
CA HIS A 85 -7.14 -9.43 1.84
C HIS A 85 -7.56 -10.76 1.18
N ALA A 86 -7.00 -11.13 0.03
CA ALA A 86 -7.45 -12.35 -0.68
C ALA A 86 -7.33 -13.61 0.18
N LEU A 87 -6.19 -13.78 0.88
CA LEU A 87 -5.98 -14.93 1.76
C LEU A 87 -6.69 -14.80 3.10
N ARG A 88 -6.98 -13.59 3.58
CA ARG A 88 -7.79 -13.40 4.80
C ARG A 88 -9.24 -13.86 4.63
N VAL A 89 -9.80 -13.73 3.43
CA VAL A 89 -11.24 -13.99 3.21
C VAL A 89 -11.53 -15.30 2.47
N ALA A 90 -10.53 -15.90 1.82
CA ALA A 90 -10.71 -17.14 1.06
C ALA A 90 -11.02 -18.33 1.99
N THR A 91 -12.05 -19.10 1.65
CA THR A 91 -12.44 -20.30 2.42
C THR A 91 -11.43 -21.44 2.28
N ASN A 92 -10.63 -21.46 1.22
CA ASN A 92 -9.51 -22.40 0.99
C ASN A 92 -8.15 -21.81 1.34
N SER A 93 -8.09 -20.82 2.19
CA SER A 93 -6.86 -20.09 2.51
C SER A 93 -5.72 -21.00 3.01
N ALA A 94 -6.03 -21.96 3.88
CA ALA A 94 -5.03 -22.87 4.42
C ALA A 94 -4.38 -23.77 3.34
N GLU A 95 -5.18 -24.27 2.39
CA GLU A 95 -4.69 -25.05 1.25
C GLU A 95 -3.75 -24.19 0.39
N VAL A 96 -4.21 -22.96 0.05
CA VAL A 96 -3.46 -22.02 -0.77
C VAL A 96 -2.14 -21.62 -0.09
N VAL A 97 -2.14 -21.39 1.21
CA VAL A 97 -0.90 -21.07 1.97
C VAL A 97 0.09 -22.21 1.88
N ASN A 98 -0.33 -23.46 2.10
CA ASN A 98 0.57 -24.61 2.01
C ASN A 98 1.25 -24.70 0.62
N ASP A 99 0.49 -24.56 -0.46
CA ASP A 99 1.01 -24.61 -1.82
C ASP A 99 1.97 -23.45 -2.13
N LEU A 100 1.67 -22.24 -1.60
CA LEU A 100 2.55 -21.09 -1.75
C LEU A 100 3.84 -21.26 -0.95
N GLU A 101 3.79 -21.84 0.26
CA GLU A 101 4.95 -22.14 1.09
C GLU A 101 5.84 -23.18 0.44
N GLU A 102 5.26 -24.24 -0.14
CA GLU A 102 6.00 -25.23 -0.91
C GLU A 102 6.72 -24.59 -2.11
N ALA A 103 6.00 -23.76 -2.88
CA ALA A 103 6.56 -23.08 -4.04
C ALA A 103 7.66 -22.08 -3.69
N ALA A 104 7.54 -21.38 -2.57
CA ALA A 104 8.47 -20.35 -2.12
C ALA A 104 9.64 -20.91 -1.31
N GLY A 105 9.43 -22.02 -0.59
CA GLY A 105 10.35 -22.55 0.40
C GLY A 105 10.59 -21.59 1.57
N LEU A 106 9.55 -20.81 1.95
CA LEU A 106 9.54 -19.92 3.10
C LEU A 106 8.10 -19.70 3.60
N PRO A 107 7.92 -19.36 4.89
CA PRO A 107 6.59 -19.15 5.46
C PRO A 107 5.81 -18.03 4.77
N ILE A 108 4.51 -18.21 4.66
CA ILE A 108 3.57 -17.20 4.16
C ILE A 108 2.75 -16.65 5.33
N ASN A 109 3.01 -15.39 5.70
CA ASN A 109 2.33 -14.75 6.81
C ASN A 109 1.06 -14.05 6.31
N ILE A 110 -0.11 -14.51 6.74
CA ILE A 110 -1.37 -13.78 6.51
C ILE A 110 -1.43 -12.66 7.54
N LEU A 111 -1.29 -11.43 7.07
CA LEU A 111 -1.27 -10.26 7.94
C LEU A 111 -2.68 -9.92 8.43
N THR A 112 -2.81 -9.59 9.70
CA THR A 112 -4.00 -8.91 10.21
C THR A 112 -4.12 -7.51 9.58
N PRO A 113 -5.30 -6.87 9.60
CA PRO A 113 -5.44 -5.49 9.13
C PRO A 113 -4.49 -4.50 9.83
N GLU A 114 -4.22 -4.71 11.11
CA GLU A 114 -3.33 -3.88 11.93
C GLU A 114 -1.86 -4.06 11.53
N GLU A 115 -1.41 -5.30 11.31
CA GLU A 115 -0.06 -5.60 10.83
C GLU A 115 0.14 -5.07 9.40
N GLU A 116 -0.85 -5.25 8.53
CA GLU A 116 -0.82 -4.69 7.18
C GLU A 116 -0.68 -3.17 7.23
N ALA A 117 -1.48 -2.49 8.07
CA ALA A 117 -1.42 -1.05 8.25
C ALA A 117 -0.03 -0.59 8.77
N TYR A 118 0.54 -1.32 9.73
CA TYR A 118 1.88 -1.04 10.26
C TYR A 118 2.95 -1.08 9.17
N TYR A 119 2.99 -2.15 8.38
CA TYR A 119 3.99 -2.27 7.32
C TYR A 119 3.75 -1.28 6.18
N ILE A 120 2.49 -0.97 5.85
CA ILE A 120 2.17 0.08 4.86
C ILE A 120 2.68 1.43 5.34
N TYR A 121 2.38 1.81 6.59
CA TYR A 121 2.78 3.09 7.17
C TYR A 121 4.30 3.23 7.23
N THR A 122 4.98 2.23 7.79
CA THR A 122 6.44 2.17 7.87
C THR A 122 7.07 2.27 6.49
N GLY A 123 6.53 1.54 5.51
CA GLY A 123 7.03 1.56 4.15
C GLY A 123 6.80 2.89 3.44
N ALA A 124 5.61 3.47 3.57
CA ALA A 124 5.23 4.73 2.92
C ALA A 124 6.11 5.90 3.35
N LEU A 125 6.54 5.91 4.61
CA LEU A 125 7.28 7.00 5.22
C LEU A 125 8.78 6.71 5.40
N SER A 126 9.28 5.60 4.85
CA SER A 126 10.63 5.06 5.12
C SER A 126 11.83 5.98 4.82
N ASP A 127 11.67 7.08 4.10
CA ASP A 127 12.77 8.04 3.82
C ASP A 127 12.45 9.47 4.30
N SER A 128 11.32 9.69 4.95
CA SER A 128 10.86 11.06 5.21
C SER A 128 11.08 11.51 6.66
N PHE A 129 10.90 10.64 7.67
CA PHE A 129 10.80 11.13 9.04
C PHE A 129 11.22 10.16 10.16
N PHE A 130 11.55 8.89 9.90
CA PHE A 130 11.71 7.94 10.99
C PHE A 130 13.11 7.39 11.13
N THR A 131 13.84 7.92 12.11
CA THR A 131 15.06 7.29 12.65
C THR A 131 14.77 6.33 13.81
N ALA A 132 13.53 6.24 14.26
CA ALA A 132 13.14 5.27 15.29
C ALA A 132 11.62 5.07 15.29
N LEU A 133 11.16 3.87 14.88
CA LEU A 133 9.81 3.41 15.18
C LEU A 133 9.81 2.78 16.57
N PRO A 134 9.00 3.25 17.53
CA PRO A 134 8.87 2.56 18.81
C PRO A 134 8.10 1.25 18.64
N ASN A 135 8.42 0.26 19.46
CA ASN A 135 7.72 -1.02 19.59
C ASN A 135 6.22 -0.82 19.84
N ALA A 136 5.40 -0.98 18.84
CA ALA A 136 3.99 -0.64 18.91
C ALA A 136 3.04 -1.76 18.55
N PHE A 137 3.26 -2.99 19.06
CA PHE A 137 2.18 -3.97 19.11
C PHE A 137 2.17 -4.69 20.46
N PRO A 138 1.22 -4.40 21.35
CA PRO A 138 0.88 -5.30 22.43
C PRO A 138 0.05 -6.45 21.83
N GLY A 139 0.66 -7.58 21.51
CA GLY A 139 -0.07 -8.76 21.05
C GLY A 139 0.55 -9.57 19.92
N ALA A 140 1.73 -9.25 19.43
CA ALA A 140 2.44 -10.09 18.47
C ALA A 140 2.76 -11.45 19.10
N SER A 141 2.45 -12.54 18.39
CA SER A 141 2.69 -13.92 18.81
C SER A 141 4.16 -14.14 19.20
N PRO A 142 4.46 -15.00 20.21
CA PRO A 142 5.82 -15.23 20.70
C PRO A 142 6.67 -15.88 19.61
N GLY A 143 7.41 -15.11 18.90
CA GLY A 143 8.29 -15.45 17.77
C GLY A 143 8.75 -14.22 16.98
N THR A 144 8.04 -13.10 17.12
CA THR A 144 8.35 -11.85 16.44
C THR A 144 8.29 -10.66 17.40
N SER A 145 9.07 -10.70 18.49
CA SER A 145 9.21 -9.51 19.33
C SER A 145 10.03 -8.46 18.60
N PRO A 146 9.53 -7.22 18.40
CA PRO A 146 10.35 -6.15 17.87
C PRO A 146 11.49 -5.86 18.83
N VAL A 147 12.72 -5.82 18.31
CA VAL A 147 13.91 -5.47 19.08
C VAL A 147 13.88 -3.98 19.39
N ALA A 148 14.10 -3.61 20.65
CA ALA A 148 14.23 -2.21 21.04
C ALA A 148 15.37 -1.52 20.26
N PRO A 149 15.17 -0.27 19.82
CA PRO A 149 16.23 0.48 19.16
C PRO A 149 17.40 0.68 20.12
N PRO A 150 18.67 0.69 19.63
CA PRO A 150 19.82 1.01 20.46
C PRO A 150 19.70 2.44 21.01
N PRO A 151 20.26 2.71 22.22
CA PRO A 151 20.18 4.04 22.83
C PRO A 151 20.88 5.07 21.94
N ALA A 152 20.25 6.23 21.80
CA ALA A 152 20.80 7.35 21.05
C ALA A 152 22.12 7.81 21.66
N SER A 153 23.17 7.94 20.85
CA SER A 153 24.45 8.48 21.24
C SER A 153 24.33 9.98 21.60
N PRO A 154 24.92 10.44 22.71
CA PRO A 154 24.88 11.86 23.06
C PRO A 154 25.95 12.60 22.25
N GLY A 155 25.53 13.47 21.35
CA GLY A 155 26.47 14.32 20.62
C GLY A 155 25.86 15.02 19.41
N GLY A 156 24.97 15.97 19.62
CA GLY A 156 24.49 16.90 18.60
C GLY A 156 24.46 18.32 19.15
N VAL A 157 25.33 19.16 18.61
CA VAL A 157 25.57 20.56 19.02
C VAL A 157 24.31 21.39 18.81
N ALA A 158 23.88 22.07 19.84
CA ALA A 158 22.81 23.04 19.80
C ALA A 158 23.21 24.26 18.97
N SER A 159 22.47 24.57 17.90
CA SER A 159 22.49 25.89 17.28
C SER A 159 21.35 26.73 17.86
N THR A 160 21.73 27.73 18.65
CA THR A 160 20.84 28.77 19.15
C THR A 160 20.45 29.71 18.00
N GLY A 161 19.18 29.70 17.63
CA GLY A 161 18.55 30.69 16.76
C GLY A 161 17.24 31.14 17.39
N ALA A 162 17.21 32.40 17.81
CA ALA A 162 16.11 33.01 18.55
C ALA A 162 14.89 33.30 17.67
N GLY A 163 13.70 33.15 18.25
CA GLY A 163 12.48 33.87 17.88
C GLY A 163 11.49 33.12 17.01
N ALA A 164 10.70 32.24 17.62
CA ALA A 164 9.40 31.86 17.07
C ALA A 164 8.36 31.89 18.19
N THR A 165 7.33 32.65 17.97
CA THR A 165 6.15 32.85 18.81
C THR A 165 5.41 31.54 19.05
N VAL A 166 4.93 31.41 20.29
CA VAL A 166 4.05 30.31 20.75
C VAL A 166 2.78 30.25 19.87
N GLY A 167 2.56 29.15 19.13
CA GLY A 167 1.29 28.97 18.43
C GLY A 167 1.12 27.81 17.51
N GLU A 168 2.16 27.24 16.93
CA GLU A 168 2.02 26.15 15.96
C GLU A 168 2.76 24.89 16.45
N ARG A 169 2.03 23.98 17.12
CA ARG A 169 2.47 22.59 17.18
C ARG A 169 2.39 22.05 15.77
N ALA A 170 3.53 21.97 15.09
CA ALA A 170 3.64 21.20 13.86
C ALA A 170 3.07 19.80 14.13
N PHE A 171 2.07 19.38 13.35
CA PHE A 171 1.53 18.03 13.41
C PHE A 171 2.64 17.09 12.96
N GLU A 172 3.31 16.43 13.90
CA GLU A 172 4.39 15.46 13.65
C GLU A 172 3.84 14.11 13.19
N GLY A 173 2.82 14.08 12.37
CA GLY A 173 2.15 12.87 11.91
C GLY A 173 1.83 12.91 10.43
N GLY A 174 1.31 11.80 9.91
CA GLY A 174 0.90 11.64 8.53
C GLY A 174 -0.35 10.77 8.43
N PHE A 175 -1.09 11.00 7.36
CA PHE A 175 -2.22 10.16 6.99
C PHE A 175 -1.85 9.37 5.73
N VAL A 176 -2.02 8.04 5.76
CA VAL A 176 -1.72 7.19 4.61
C VAL A 176 -3.01 6.55 4.09
N ILE A 177 -3.19 6.61 2.78
CA ILE A 177 -4.27 5.96 2.05
C ILE A 177 -3.65 4.88 1.17
N ASP A 178 -4.00 3.61 1.37
CA ASP A 178 -3.64 2.52 0.47
C ASP A 178 -4.89 2.00 -0.24
N VAL A 179 -4.96 2.17 -1.56
CA VAL A 179 -6.02 1.62 -2.40
C VAL A 179 -5.54 0.33 -3.04
N GLY A 180 -5.94 -0.78 -2.43
CA GLY A 180 -5.58 -2.13 -2.85
C GLY A 180 -6.57 -2.78 -3.82
N GLY A 181 -6.31 -4.05 -4.16
CA GLY A 181 -7.20 -4.84 -5.03
C GLY A 181 -8.46 -5.29 -4.35
N GLY A 182 -8.40 -5.70 -3.08
CA GLY A 182 -9.52 -6.21 -2.31
C GLY A 182 -10.05 -5.27 -1.23
N SER A 183 -9.26 -4.29 -0.81
CA SER A 183 -9.60 -3.36 0.27
C SER A 183 -8.88 -2.03 0.12
N THR A 184 -9.34 -1.03 0.87
CA THR A 184 -8.67 0.26 1.06
C THR A 184 -8.36 0.42 2.54
N THR A 185 -7.10 0.70 2.86
CA THR A 185 -6.64 0.92 4.24
C THR A 185 -6.32 2.39 4.47
N LEU A 186 -6.86 2.94 5.55
CA LEU A 186 -6.67 4.31 5.99
C LEU A 186 -5.88 4.27 7.29
N ILE A 187 -4.78 5.02 7.37
CA ILE A 187 -3.86 4.96 8.48
C ILE A 187 -3.54 6.37 8.94
N GLU A 188 -3.79 6.64 10.21
CA GLU A 188 -3.36 7.85 10.90
C GLU A 188 -2.16 7.49 11.78
N GLY A 189 -1.06 8.20 11.60
CA GLY A 189 0.13 8.01 12.41
C GLY A 189 0.67 9.33 12.93
N SER A 190 1.50 9.22 13.95
CA SER A 190 2.28 10.32 14.52
C SER A 190 3.75 9.91 14.60
N GLY A 191 4.63 10.82 14.98
CA GLY A 191 6.05 10.51 15.22
C GLY A 191 6.30 9.33 16.17
N THR A 192 5.30 8.92 16.95
CA THR A 192 5.34 7.79 17.88
C THR A 192 4.79 6.49 17.29
N GLY A 193 4.29 6.48 16.05
CA GLY A 193 3.76 5.29 15.37
C GLY A 193 2.32 5.46 14.87
N ILE A 194 1.63 4.33 14.64
CA ILE A 194 0.23 4.35 14.23
C ILE A 194 -0.66 4.73 15.42
N VAL A 195 -1.46 5.78 15.22
CA VAL A 195 -2.50 6.18 16.16
C VAL A 195 -3.76 5.35 15.92
N ARG A 196 -4.11 5.16 14.64
CA ARG A 196 -5.33 4.44 14.22
C ARG A 196 -5.18 3.91 12.82
N SER A 197 -5.87 2.81 12.54
CA SER A 197 -6.05 2.31 11.18
C SER A 197 -7.45 1.78 10.98
N SER A 198 -7.88 1.78 9.72
CA SER A 198 -9.16 1.22 9.31
C SER A 198 -9.07 0.63 7.92
N THR A 199 -9.58 -0.57 7.75
CA THR A 199 -9.65 -1.25 6.46
C THR A 199 -11.09 -1.32 6.01
N LEU A 200 -11.37 -0.75 4.82
CA LEU A 200 -12.67 -0.72 4.19
C LEU A 200 -12.76 -1.80 3.11
N PRO A 201 -13.92 -2.44 2.88
CA PRO A 201 -14.11 -3.43 1.81
C PRO A 201 -14.24 -2.74 0.43
N LEU A 202 -13.36 -1.80 0.15
CA LEU A 202 -13.29 -1.00 -1.08
C LEU A 202 -12.02 -1.35 -1.84
N GLY A 203 -12.06 -2.41 -2.65
CA GLY A 203 -10.95 -2.84 -3.47
C GLY A 203 -11.22 -2.66 -4.96
N CYS A 204 -10.20 -2.24 -5.73
CA CYS A 204 -10.39 -1.97 -7.15
C CYS A 204 -10.71 -3.23 -7.98
N VAL A 205 -10.27 -4.43 -7.57
CA VAL A 205 -10.64 -5.69 -8.22
C VAL A 205 -12.07 -6.07 -7.84
N THR A 206 -12.35 -6.14 -6.54
CA THR A 206 -13.65 -6.60 -6.03
C THR A 206 -14.81 -5.70 -6.51
N LEU A 207 -14.59 -4.38 -6.55
CA LEU A 207 -15.61 -3.46 -7.04
C LEU A 207 -15.77 -3.47 -8.56
N THR A 208 -14.69 -3.67 -9.32
CA THR A 208 -14.78 -3.88 -10.77
C THR A 208 -15.61 -5.12 -11.06
N GLU A 209 -15.26 -6.27 -10.46
CA GLU A 209 -15.98 -7.53 -10.66
C GLU A 209 -17.46 -7.43 -10.27
N ARG A 210 -17.75 -6.70 -9.21
CA ARG A 210 -19.12 -6.58 -8.69
C ARG A 210 -20.00 -5.64 -9.51
N PHE A 211 -19.49 -4.48 -9.92
CA PHE A 211 -20.31 -3.39 -10.44
C PHE A 211 -20.12 -3.10 -11.94
N LEU A 212 -18.94 -3.34 -12.51
CA LEU A 212 -18.61 -2.94 -13.87
C LEU A 212 -18.68 -4.13 -14.83
N LYS A 213 -19.80 -4.33 -15.48
CA LYS A 213 -20.06 -5.47 -16.39
C LYS A 213 -20.01 -5.08 -17.86
N HIS A 214 -20.19 -3.78 -18.17
CA HIS A 214 -20.10 -3.25 -19.53
C HIS A 214 -18.77 -2.53 -19.78
N ASP A 215 -18.38 -2.41 -21.03
CA ASP A 215 -17.16 -1.74 -21.45
C ASP A 215 -17.42 -0.81 -22.67
N PRO A 216 -17.34 0.52 -22.53
CA PRO A 216 -17.13 1.23 -21.27
C PRO A 216 -18.26 1.01 -20.28
N PRO A 217 -18.03 1.25 -18.97
CA PRO A 217 -19.06 1.08 -17.94
C PRO A 217 -20.32 1.92 -18.22
N ALA A 218 -21.49 1.32 -18.01
CA ALA A 218 -22.75 2.03 -18.13
C ALA A 218 -22.96 3.07 -17.02
N SER A 219 -23.75 4.11 -17.27
CA SER A 219 -23.99 5.18 -16.29
C SER A 219 -24.61 4.66 -14.98
N GLU A 220 -25.50 3.67 -15.08
CA GLU A 220 -26.12 3.00 -13.93
C GLU A 220 -25.11 2.23 -13.09
N GLU A 221 -24.12 1.59 -13.73
CA GLU A 221 -23.05 0.86 -13.05
C GLU A 221 -22.13 1.83 -12.28
N LEU A 222 -21.75 2.94 -12.92
CA LEU A 222 -20.94 3.98 -12.28
C LEU A 222 -21.66 4.61 -11.09
N ARG A 223 -22.97 4.83 -11.22
CA ARG A 223 -23.79 5.32 -10.10
C ARG A 223 -23.84 4.30 -8.97
N ALA A 224 -24.15 3.04 -9.26
CA ALA A 224 -24.20 1.97 -8.26
C ALA A 224 -22.86 1.78 -7.56
N LEU A 225 -21.75 1.87 -8.30
CA LEU A 225 -20.38 1.86 -7.75
C LEU A 225 -20.18 3.05 -6.79
N GLY A 226 -20.54 4.25 -7.21
CA GLY A 226 -20.41 5.46 -6.41
C GLY A 226 -21.24 5.40 -5.13
N ASP A 227 -22.52 4.99 -5.22
CA ASP A 227 -23.42 4.84 -4.08
C ASP A 227 -22.90 3.80 -3.08
N HIS A 228 -22.34 2.68 -3.57
CA HIS A 228 -21.73 1.67 -2.70
C HIS A 228 -20.50 2.24 -1.98
N ILE A 229 -19.60 2.91 -2.68
CA ILE A 229 -18.42 3.52 -2.08
C ILE A 229 -18.84 4.53 -0.99
N MET A 230 -19.77 5.42 -1.30
CA MET A 230 -20.25 6.41 -0.34
C MET A 230 -20.95 5.78 0.87
N THR A 231 -21.66 4.67 0.67
CA THR A 231 -22.29 3.91 1.76
C THR A 231 -21.22 3.35 2.70
N GLU A 232 -20.19 2.72 2.17
CA GLU A 232 -19.11 2.15 2.99
C GLU A 232 -18.30 3.25 3.71
N LEU A 233 -18.04 4.38 3.04
CA LEU A 233 -17.40 5.54 3.66
C LEU A 233 -18.26 6.14 4.79
N SER A 234 -19.57 6.18 4.61
CA SER A 234 -20.50 6.69 5.63
C SER A 234 -20.62 5.74 6.84
N ARG A 235 -20.64 4.44 6.62
CA ARG A 235 -20.57 3.44 7.70
C ARG A 235 -19.28 3.55 8.50
N ALA A 236 -18.19 3.88 7.82
CA ALA A 236 -16.90 4.15 8.42
C ALA A 236 -16.82 5.45 9.23
N GLN A 237 -17.90 6.25 9.32
CA GLN A 237 -17.94 7.47 10.15
C GLN A 237 -17.84 7.20 11.65
N SER A 238 -18.16 5.98 12.11
CA SER A 238 -17.80 5.52 13.45
C SER A 238 -16.31 5.24 13.62
N LEU A 239 -15.57 5.24 12.50
CA LEU A 239 -14.14 5.16 12.47
C LEU A 239 -13.50 6.52 12.83
N PRO A 240 -12.25 6.49 13.25
CA PRO A 240 -11.50 7.68 13.74
C PRO A 240 -11.45 8.87 12.78
N LEU A 241 -11.87 8.70 11.52
CA LEU A 241 -11.92 9.75 10.49
C LEU A 241 -12.81 10.94 10.84
N SER A 242 -13.82 10.78 11.69
CA SER A 242 -14.63 11.91 12.18
C SER A 242 -13.83 12.89 13.03
N GLN A 243 -12.73 12.44 13.63
CA GLN A 243 -11.80 13.26 14.40
C GLN A 243 -10.63 13.80 13.56
N VAL A 244 -10.33 13.17 12.41
CA VAL A 244 -9.37 13.67 11.42
C VAL A 244 -9.97 14.83 10.61
N ARG A 245 -11.30 14.87 10.47
CA ARG A 245 -12.00 15.94 9.74
C ARG A 245 -11.66 17.36 10.21
N PRO A 246 -11.48 17.64 11.53
CA PRO A 246 -10.97 18.93 11.99
C PRO A 246 -9.49 19.18 11.70
N LEU A 247 -8.68 18.11 11.58
CA LEU A 247 -7.25 18.19 11.26
C LEU A 247 -6.99 18.43 9.77
N LEU A 248 -7.98 18.13 8.91
CA LEU A 248 -7.97 18.38 7.48
C LEU A 248 -8.59 19.75 7.12
N LEU A 249 -8.79 20.64 8.10
CA LEU A 249 -9.20 22.04 7.83
C LEU A 249 -8.15 22.73 6.96
N PRO A 250 -8.56 23.73 6.14
CA PRO A 250 -7.69 24.38 5.15
C PRO A 250 -6.40 24.97 5.72
N GLU A 251 -6.35 25.21 7.00
CA GLU A 251 -5.24 25.87 7.70
C GLU A 251 -4.24 24.88 8.34
N ALA A 252 -4.66 23.63 8.63
CA ALA A 252 -3.81 22.57 9.14
C ALA A 252 -3.70 21.47 8.06
N GLN A 253 -2.79 21.63 7.14
CA GLN A 253 -2.55 20.63 6.07
C GLN A 253 -1.80 19.43 6.65
N VAL A 254 -2.54 18.47 7.22
CA VAL A 254 -1.98 17.15 7.52
C VAL A 254 -1.49 16.53 6.23
N PRO A 255 -0.22 16.14 6.12
CA PRO A 255 0.28 15.48 4.93
C PRO A 255 -0.48 14.17 4.69
N VAL A 256 -1.07 14.03 3.51
CA VAL A 256 -1.74 12.80 3.08
C VAL A 256 -0.86 12.11 2.05
N THR A 257 -0.43 10.89 2.35
CA THR A 257 0.35 10.05 1.45
C THR A 257 -0.55 8.96 0.86
N GLY A 258 -0.58 8.88 -0.46
CA GLY A 258 -1.28 7.82 -1.17
C GLY A 258 -0.31 6.73 -1.65
N VAL A 259 -0.63 5.48 -1.35
CA VAL A 259 0.13 4.31 -1.79
C VAL A 259 -0.77 3.32 -2.54
N GLY A 260 -0.21 2.23 -2.99
CA GLY A 260 -0.96 1.19 -3.70
C GLY A 260 -0.95 1.32 -5.21
N GLY A 261 -1.45 0.27 -5.86
CA GLY A 261 -1.41 0.17 -7.32
C GLY A 261 -2.36 1.14 -8.02
N ALA A 262 -3.51 1.39 -7.44
CA ALA A 262 -4.49 2.34 -7.97
C ALA A 262 -3.93 3.76 -7.93
N VAL A 263 -3.46 4.23 -6.76
CA VAL A 263 -2.93 5.58 -6.58
C VAL A 263 -1.76 5.86 -7.52
N THR A 264 -0.78 4.95 -7.56
CA THR A 264 0.40 5.12 -8.42
C THR A 264 0.07 5.05 -9.92
N SER A 265 -0.99 4.33 -10.31
CA SER A 265 -1.47 4.30 -11.70
C SER A 265 -2.16 5.62 -12.06
N ILE A 266 -3.01 6.15 -11.19
CA ILE A 266 -3.68 7.45 -11.40
C ILE A 266 -2.64 8.57 -11.53
N ALA A 267 -1.61 8.58 -10.67
CA ALA A 267 -0.52 9.54 -10.77
C ALA A 267 0.22 9.44 -12.11
N ALA A 268 0.50 8.25 -12.58
CA ALA A 268 1.17 8.05 -13.86
C ALA A 268 0.29 8.47 -15.05
N VAL A 269 -1.03 8.27 -14.96
CA VAL A 269 -2.02 8.77 -15.95
C VAL A 269 -2.09 10.29 -15.94
N SER A 270 -2.22 10.92 -14.76
CA SER A 270 -2.25 12.39 -14.60
C SER A 270 -0.99 13.04 -15.15
N LEU A 271 0.18 12.42 -14.94
CA LEU A 271 1.46 12.87 -15.50
C LEU A 271 1.60 12.65 -17.01
N GLY A 272 0.67 11.99 -17.68
CA GLY A 272 0.75 11.67 -19.10
C GLY A 272 1.96 10.82 -19.47
N LEU A 273 2.40 9.92 -18.58
CA LEU A 273 3.61 9.13 -18.83
C LEU A 273 3.40 8.12 -19.95
N PRO A 274 4.32 8.01 -20.92
CA PRO A 274 4.22 7.02 -21.99
C PRO A 274 4.43 5.57 -21.49
N TYR A 275 5.11 5.41 -20.36
CA TYR A 275 5.32 4.16 -19.62
C TYR A 275 5.51 4.47 -18.12
N TYR A 276 5.33 3.46 -17.29
CA TYR A 276 5.42 3.65 -15.84
C TYR A 276 6.86 3.90 -15.36
N GLU A 277 7.10 5.08 -14.84
CA GLU A 277 8.36 5.50 -14.24
C GLU A 277 8.19 5.80 -12.75
N SER A 278 8.59 4.85 -11.90
CA SER A 278 8.39 5.00 -10.45
C SER A 278 9.08 6.23 -9.85
N ARG A 279 10.21 6.70 -10.45
CA ARG A 279 10.92 7.90 -9.97
C ARG A 279 10.13 9.19 -10.23
N ARG A 280 9.33 9.23 -11.30
CA ARG A 280 8.48 10.37 -11.62
C ARG A 280 7.17 10.36 -10.85
N VAL A 281 6.71 9.18 -10.46
CA VAL A 281 5.49 8.99 -9.67
C VAL A 281 5.75 9.21 -8.18
N GLU A 282 6.94 8.83 -7.68
CA GLU A 282 7.33 9.04 -6.28
C GLU A 282 7.37 10.53 -5.95
N GLY A 283 6.69 10.93 -4.89
CA GLY A 283 6.61 12.31 -4.43
C GLY A 283 5.71 13.23 -5.27
N HIS A 284 5.08 12.71 -6.36
CA HIS A 284 4.13 13.49 -7.14
C HIS A 284 2.92 13.86 -6.27
N ILE A 285 2.45 15.10 -6.40
CA ILE A 285 1.28 15.59 -5.69
C ILE A 285 0.07 15.54 -6.63
N LEU A 286 -0.83 14.62 -6.35
CA LEU A 286 -2.14 14.56 -7.00
C LEU A 286 -3.09 15.53 -6.32
N THR A 287 -3.66 16.44 -7.07
CA THR A 287 -4.77 17.28 -6.62
C THR A 287 -6.09 16.50 -6.74
N ARG A 288 -7.11 16.91 -5.97
CA ARG A 288 -8.46 16.32 -6.08
C ARG A 288 -9.01 16.45 -7.50
N ASP A 289 -8.81 17.60 -8.14
CA ASP A 289 -9.31 17.86 -9.50
C ASP A 289 -8.66 16.92 -10.53
N GLU A 290 -7.37 16.65 -10.40
CA GLU A 290 -6.66 15.67 -11.25
C GLU A 290 -7.18 14.24 -11.02
N ILE A 291 -7.44 13.86 -9.77
CA ILE A 291 -7.98 12.53 -9.44
C ILE A 291 -9.39 12.39 -10.05
N GLU A 292 -10.23 13.39 -9.89
CA GLU A 292 -11.58 13.42 -10.45
C GLU A 292 -11.56 13.39 -11.98
N HIS A 293 -10.70 14.20 -12.60
CA HIS A 293 -10.50 14.20 -14.05
C HIS A 293 -10.09 12.81 -14.57
N CYS A 294 -9.13 12.16 -13.92
CA CYS A 294 -8.72 10.79 -14.25
C CYS A 294 -9.89 9.80 -14.12
N ALA A 295 -10.70 9.89 -13.07
CA ALA A 295 -11.84 9.02 -12.87
C ALA A 295 -12.88 9.18 -14.00
N GLN A 296 -13.19 10.43 -14.38
CA GLN A 296 -14.10 10.74 -15.48
C GLN A 296 -13.54 10.31 -16.84
N GLN A 297 -12.26 10.54 -17.09
CA GLN A 297 -11.61 10.14 -18.34
C GLN A 297 -11.62 8.61 -18.50
N LEU A 298 -11.14 7.89 -17.49
CA LEU A 298 -11.04 6.44 -17.54
C LEU A 298 -12.41 5.75 -17.67
N SER A 299 -13.44 6.29 -17.04
CA SER A 299 -14.79 5.71 -17.11
C SER A 299 -15.47 5.86 -18.48
N ARG A 300 -15.04 6.82 -19.31
CA ARG A 300 -15.60 7.04 -20.66
C ARG A 300 -14.91 6.23 -21.74
N LEU A 301 -13.70 5.72 -21.46
CA LEU A 301 -12.90 4.98 -22.43
C LEU A 301 -13.23 3.48 -22.37
N PRO A 302 -13.35 2.80 -23.50
CA PRO A 302 -13.36 1.33 -23.51
C PRO A 302 -11.99 0.78 -23.08
N LEU A 303 -11.96 -0.49 -22.69
CA LEU A 303 -10.76 -1.15 -22.18
C LEU A 303 -9.59 -1.05 -23.14
N GLU A 304 -9.85 -1.25 -24.45
CA GLU A 304 -8.82 -1.16 -25.49
C GLU A 304 -8.14 0.22 -25.55
N GLU A 305 -8.89 1.29 -25.31
CA GLU A 305 -8.32 2.64 -25.25
C GLU A 305 -7.59 2.90 -23.92
N ARG A 306 -8.14 2.39 -22.81
CA ARG A 306 -7.45 2.44 -21.54
C ARG A 306 -6.12 1.69 -21.55
N GLU A 307 -6.03 0.56 -22.26
CA GLU A 307 -4.80 -0.21 -22.43
C GLU A 307 -3.69 0.57 -23.18
N LYS A 308 -4.07 1.45 -24.09
CA LYS A 308 -3.15 2.31 -24.86
C LYS A 308 -2.56 3.44 -24.03
N ILE A 309 -3.15 3.72 -22.86
CA ILE A 309 -2.52 4.62 -21.88
C ILE A 309 -1.27 3.90 -21.36
N GLY A 310 -0.11 4.33 -21.83
CA GLY A 310 1.15 3.59 -21.76
C GLY A 310 1.59 3.13 -20.37
N THR A 311 1.00 3.70 -19.31
CA THR A 311 1.30 3.36 -17.91
C THR A 311 0.45 2.24 -17.34
N LEU A 312 -0.71 1.95 -17.94
CA LEU A 312 -1.68 1.01 -17.38
C LEU A 312 -1.42 -0.43 -17.84
N GLY A 313 -1.33 -0.66 -19.15
CA GLY A 313 -1.40 -1.99 -19.74
C GLY A 313 -2.70 -2.72 -19.35
N ARG A 314 -3.03 -3.81 -20.01
CA ARG A 314 -4.33 -4.48 -19.91
C ARG A 314 -4.81 -4.69 -18.47
N ARG A 315 -3.99 -5.34 -17.66
CA ARG A 315 -4.39 -5.79 -16.31
C ARG A 315 -4.68 -4.66 -15.32
N ARG A 316 -4.05 -3.50 -15.50
CA ARG A 316 -4.35 -2.31 -14.68
C ARG A 316 -5.51 -1.52 -15.27
N ALA A 317 -5.63 -1.49 -16.60
CA ALA A 317 -6.71 -0.83 -17.31
C ALA A 317 -8.09 -1.41 -16.94
N GLU A 318 -8.17 -2.73 -16.71
CA GLU A 318 -9.39 -3.41 -16.26
C GLU A 318 -9.93 -2.85 -14.95
N ILE A 319 -9.07 -2.57 -13.99
CA ILE A 319 -9.45 -2.15 -12.62
C ILE A 319 -9.27 -0.65 -12.37
N ALA A 320 -8.80 0.10 -13.37
CA ALA A 320 -8.45 1.51 -13.22
C ALA A 320 -9.66 2.39 -12.89
N VAL A 321 -10.83 2.09 -13.46
CA VAL A 321 -12.07 2.87 -13.22
C VAL A 321 -12.46 2.76 -11.76
N ALA A 322 -12.60 1.56 -11.20
CA ALA A 322 -12.96 1.39 -9.79
C ALA A 322 -11.92 2.01 -8.86
N GLY A 323 -10.62 1.83 -9.17
CA GLY A 323 -9.53 2.45 -8.39
C GLY A 323 -9.60 3.98 -8.37
N ALA A 324 -9.89 4.60 -9.50
CA ALA A 324 -10.02 6.04 -9.60
C ALA A 324 -11.28 6.57 -8.88
N PHE A 325 -12.40 5.86 -8.98
CA PHE A 325 -13.63 6.18 -8.25
C PHE A 325 -13.44 6.08 -6.73
N ILE A 326 -12.79 5.02 -6.24
CA ILE A 326 -12.47 4.89 -4.82
C ILE A 326 -11.65 6.10 -4.34
N LEU A 327 -10.56 6.43 -5.02
CA LEU A 327 -9.69 7.52 -4.61
C LEU A 327 -10.39 8.89 -4.70
N SER A 328 -11.17 9.13 -5.77
CA SER A 328 -11.90 10.37 -5.98
C SER A 328 -12.95 10.61 -4.87
N LEU A 329 -13.82 9.63 -4.63
CA LEU A 329 -14.88 9.75 -3.63
C LEU A 329 -14.32 9.78 -2.21
N LEU A 330 -13.24 9.03 -1.94
CA LEU A 330 -12.56 9.06 -0.65
C LEU A 330 -11.94 10.43 -0.36
N THR A 331 -11.21 11.01 -1.30
CA THR A 331 -10.60 12.35 -1.13
C THR A 331 -11.67 13.45 -1.00
N CYS A 332 -12.79 13.31 -1.71
CA CYS A 332 -13.96 14.19 -1.55
C CYS A 332 -14.56 14.05 -0.14
N HIS A 333 -14.86 12.83 0.30
CA HIS A 333 -15.47 12.53 1.59
C HIS A 333 -14.62 13.02 2.77
N LEU A 334 -13.31 12.82 2.69
CA LEU A 334 -12.34 13.26 3.71
C LEU A 334 -11.94 14.74 3.59
N ASN A 335 -12.43 15.45 2.59
CA ASN A 335 -12.02 16.81 2.26
C ASN A 335 -10.51 16.97 2.03
N VAL A 336 -9.86 15.94 1.50
CA VAL A 336 -8.45 15.97 1.12
C VAL A 336 -8.30 16.67 -0.22
N ARG A 337 -7.46 17.71 -0.29
CA ARG A 337 -7.22 18.46 -1.53
C ARG A 337 -6.00 17.98 -2.31
N ARG A 338 -5.04 17.40 -1.63
CA ARG A 338 -3.77 16.94 -2.20
C ARG A 338 -3.34 15.62 -1.58
N VAL A 339 -2.83 14.73 -2.41
CA VAL A 339 -2.29 13.44 -2.01
C VAL A 339 -0.87 13.34 -2.55
N THR A 340 0.12 13.24 -1.67
CA THR A 340 1.50 12.93 -2.06
C THR A 340 1.59 11.44 -2.38
N VAL A 341 2.02 11.11 -3.57
CA VAL A 341 2.08 9.72 -4.02
C VAL A 341 3.39 9.06 -3.57
N SER A 342 3.30 7.89 -2.95
CA SER A 342 4.47 7.07 -2.69
C SER A 342 4.37 5.71 -3.40
N THR A 343 5.45 5.30 -4.01
CA THR A 343 5.60 3.96 -4.60
C THR A 343 6.03 2.92 -3.57
N ARG A 344 6.21 3.35 -2.34
CA ARG A 344 6.63 2.58 -1.17
C ARG A 344 5.40 2.23 -0.36
N GLY A 345 5.19 0.99 -0.06
CA GLY A 345 4.05 0.50 0.72
C GLY A 345 4.46 -0.78 1.42
N LEU A 346 3.54 -1.72 1.58
CA LEU A 346 3.69 -2.95 2.34
C LEU A 346 5.05 -3.66 2.16
N ARG A 347 5.50 -3.88 0.92
CA ARG A 347 6.79 -4.57 0.65
C ARG A 347 8.01 -3.85 1.24
N TYR A 348 7.94 -2.51 1.40
CA TYR A 348 9.01 -1.71 2.01
C TYR A 348 9.02 -1.90 3.52
N GLY A 349 7.86 -1.85 4.16
CA GLY A 349 7.73 -2.16 5.58
C GLY A 349 8.21 -3.56 5.92
N LEU A 350 7.83 -4.57 5.11
CA LEU A 350 8.29 -5.95 5.26
C LEU A 350 9.81 -6.07 5.10
N ALA A 351 10.42 -5.35 4.15
CA ALA A 351 11.87 -5.38 3.97
C ALA A 351 12.61 -4.72 5.13
N LEU A 352 12.10 -3.60 5.66
CA LEU A 352 12.66 -2.95 6.84
C LEU A 352 12.54 -3.83 8.08
N GLU A 353 11.41 -4.50 8.28
CA GLU A 353 11.20 -5.46 9.35
C GLU A 353 12.17 -6.66 9.24
N ALA A 354 12.36 -7.18 8.01
CA ALA A 354 13.34 -8.23 7.78
C ALA A 354 14.77 -7.80 8.16
N ALA A 355 15.12 -6.53 8.02
CA ALA A 355 16.41 -5.99 8.39
C ALA A 355 16.55 -5.73 9.90
N ALA A 356 15.47 -5.40 10.60
CA ALA A 356 15.48 -5.13 12.04
C ALA A 356 15.79 -6.37 12.88
N HIS A 357 15.61 -7.58 12.33
CA HIS A 357 15.89 -8.84 13.01
C HIS A 357 17.11 -9.51 12.35
N PRO A 358 18.34 -9.31 12.84
CA PRO A 358 19.52 -9.99 12.28
C PRO A 358 19.35 -11.51 12.32
N ALA A 359 19.91 -12.20 11.32
CA ALA A 359 19.95 -13.66 11.32
C ALA A 359 20.69 -14.11 12.58
N GLY A 360 20.00 -14.92 13.42
CA GLY A 360 20.63 -15.55 14.58
C GLY A 360 21.65 -16.59 14.17
#